data_9fc46c8e4477a9931ddbf83239388116
#
_entry.id   9fc46c8e4477a9931ddbf83239388116
#
_cell.length_a   1.000
_cell.length_b   1.000
_cell.length_c   1.000
_cell.angle_alpha   90.00
_cell.angle_beta   90.00
_cell.angle_gamma   90.00
#
_symmetry.space_group_name_H-M   'P 1'
#
loop_
_entity.id
_entity.type
_entity.pdbx_description
1 polymer ?
#
loop_
_entity_poly.entity_id
_entity_poly.type
_entity_poly.pdbx_seq_one_letter_code
_entity_poly.pdbx_strand_id
1 'polypeptide(L)'
;VLFRSADEYVEAINQKQAKAHNVIIRSFTMDDDIGTMSYATAQADIKSRPVDRNLVDLFAATDNDVRRRCNYDSKRIVNKIITTKFRSEELCLIIAEAHAHLNQETDALGYLNQLRSKRITQDYIAYTIDNLPEVFQQNIKTDATGIPLTKLMSAILCERRKELFVEGDRWFELKRNGRPEFWVAAKGKKFITEKYLYTFPIPKADIRLFPDLLIQNPGYIE
;
A
#
# COMPACT_ATOMS: atom_id res chain seq x y z
N VAL A 1 18.32 2.01 12.75
CA VAL A 1 17.61 2.29 11.50
C VAL A 1 17.42 3.78 11.39
N LEU A 2 18.10 4.40 10.47
CA LEU A 2 18.00 5.83 10.26
C LEU A 2 16.96 6.08 9.18
N PHE A 3 15.80 6.58 9.58
CA PHE A 3 14.86 7.14 8.63
C PHE A 3 15.53 8.33 7.93
N ARG A 4 15.29 8.43 6.65
CA ARG A 4 15.73 9.56 5.88
C ARG A 4 15.00 10.82 6.32
N SER A 5 15.67 11.95 6.23
CA SER A 5 15.00 13.25 6.30
C SER A 5 13.95 13.36 5.16
N ALA A 6 13.07 14.34 5.26
CA ALA A 6 12.09 14.60 4.22
C ALA A 6 12.75 14.86 2.86
N ASP A 7 13.86 15.60 2.83
CA ASP A 7 14.58 15.92 1.58
C ASP A 7 15.25 14.70 0.98
N GLU A 8 15.96 13.90 1.78
CA GLU A 8 16.54 12.64 1.31
C GLU A 8 15.48 11.67 0.81
N TYR A 9 14.30 11.64 1.45
CA TYR A 9 13.18 10.83 0.97
C TYR A 9 12.72 11.28 -0.41
N VAL A 10 12.51 12.59 -0.62
CA VAL A 10 12.08 13.15 -1.89
C VAL A 10 13.08 12.84 -3.00
N GLU A 11 14.37 12.99 -2.74
CA GLU A 11 15.42 12.69 -3.71
C GLU A 11 15.48 11.22 -4.09
N ALA A 12 15.35 10.32 -3.09
CA ALA A 12 15.61 8.91 -3.29
C ALA A 12 14.41 8.08 -3.75
N ILE A 13 13.17 8.48 -3.37
CA ILE A 13 12.02 7.59 -3.53
C ILE A 13 11.68 7.31 -5.00
N ASN A 14 11.94 8.28 -5.87
CA ASN A 14 11.65 8.19 -7.30
C ASN A 14 12.89 7.87 -8.16
N GLN A 15 14.02 7.54 -7.56
CA GLN A 15 15.20 7.13 -8.31
C GLN A 15 15.18 5.62 -8.56
N LYS A 16 15.17 5.22 -9.84
CA LYS A 16 15.13 3.81 -10.24
C LYS A 16 16.35 3.03 -9.73
N GLN A 17 17.53 3.65 -9.71
CA GLN A 17 18.80 2.99 -9.39
C GLN A 17 19.43 3.43 -8.06
N ALA A 18 18.79 4.29 -7.32
CA ALA A 18 19.38 4.81 -6.09
C ALA A 18 19.60 3.70 -5.04
N LYS A 19 20.81 3.56 -4.60
CA LYS A 19 21.17 2.81 -3.41
C LYS A 19 20.76 3.64 -2.20
N ALA A 20 19.57 3.38 -1.69
CA ALA A 20 19.10 3.99 -0.47
C ALA A 20 19.50 3.11 0.72
N HIS A 21 20.06 3.70 1.76
CA HIS A 21 20.49 2.98 2.97
C HIS A 21 19.37 2.23 3.69
N ASN A 22 18.13 2.67 3.49
CA ASN A 22 16.94 2.08 4.09
C ASN A 22 16.26 1.00 3.24
N VAL A 23 16.73 0.75 2.01
CA VAL A 23 16.19 -0.30 1.14
C VAL A 23 16.91 -1.60 1.40
N ILE A 24 16.18 -2.61 1.82
CA ILE A 24 16.68 -3.95 2.13
C ILE A 24 16.66 -4.81 0.87
N ILE A 25 15.52 -4.84 0.18
CA ILE A 25 15.34 -5.57 -1.06
C ILE A 25 14.66 -4.65 -2.07
N ARG A 26 15.08 -4.74 -3.32
CA ARG A 26 14.48 -4.05 -4.44
C ARG A 26 14.31 -4.99 -5.60
N SER A 27 13.10 -5.07 -6.13
CA SER A 27 12.80 -5.85 -7.32
C SER A 27 12.45 -4.92 -8.47
N PHE A 28 12.92 -5.26 -9.67
CA PHE A 28 12.54 -4.62 -10.92
C PHE A 28 11.97 -5.66 -11.86
N THR A 29 10.94 -5.26 -12.60
CA THR A 29 10.56 -5.98 -13.80
C THR A 29 11.52 -5.53 -14.90
N MET A 30 12.30 -6.45 -15.44
CA MET A 30 13.15 -6.19 -16.61
C MET A 30 12.29 -6.05 -17.85
N ASP A 31 12.75 -5.27 -18.81
CA ASP A 31 11.96 -4.88 -20.00
C ASP A 31 11.90 -5.96 -21.09
N ASP A 32 12.05 -7.22 -20.76
CA ASP A 32 12.13 -8.28 -21.75
C ASP A 32 11.28 -9.48 -21.40
N ASP A 33 10.57 -9.82 -22.31
CA ASP A 33 10.72 -11.01 -23.09
C ASP A 33 9.73 -12.13 -23.04
N ILE A 34 8.87 -12.32 -22.11
CA ILE A 34 8.00 -13.51 -22.22
C ILE A 34 6.57 -13.17 -21.86
N GLY A 35 5.91 -12.39 -22.73
CA GLY A 35 4.48 -12.14 -22.60
C GLY A 35 4.05 -11.36 -21.34
N THR A 36 5.00 -10.83 -20.59
CA THR A 36 4.78 -10.01 -19.42
C THR A 36 4.73 -8.54 -19.81
N MET A 37 3.90 -7.80 -19.10
CA MET A 37 3.82 -6.34 -19.27
C MET A 37 5.17 -5.72 -18.95
N SER A 38 5.79 -5.03 -19.90
CA SER A 38 7.05 -4.33 -19.66
C SER A 38 6.90 -3.27 -18.57
N TYR A 39 8.00 -2.93 -17.91
CA TYR A 39 8.02 -1.86 -16.90
C TYR A 39 7.47 -0.55 -17.48
N ALA A 40 7.88 -0.18 -18.69
CA ALA A 40 7.42 1.02 -19.36
C ALA A 40 5.90 1.01 -19.59
N THR A 41 5.36 -0.12 -20.04
CA THR A 41 3.91 -0.29 -20.25
C THR A 41 3.15 -0.22 -18.93
N ALA A 42 3.62 -0.88 -17.88
CA ALA A 42 3.01 -0.83 -16.56
C ALA A 42 3.03 0.60 -15.98
N GLN A 43 4.15 1.31 -16.10
CA GLN A 43 4.28 2.69 -15.66
C GLN A 43 3.34 3.62 -16.45
N ALA A 44 3.22 3.42 -17.76
CA ALA A 44 2.32 4.18 -18.61
C ALA A 44 0.85 3.93 -18.25
N ASP A 45 0.47 2.67 -18.02
CA ASP A 45 -0.90 2.30 -17.65
C ASP A 45 -1.31 2.92 -16.31
N ILE A 46 -0.43 2.91 -15.31
CA ILE A 46 -0.68 3.57 -14.02
C ILE A 46 -0.80 5.08 -14.18
N LYS A 47 0.07 5.71 -14.96
CA LYS A 47 0.01 7.16 -15.22
C LYS A 47 -1.19 7.58 -16.07
N SER A 48 -1.81 6.67 -16.79
CA SER A 48 -3.02 6.94 -17.58
C SER A 48 -4.27 7.16 -16.74
N ARG A 49 -4.21 6.89 -15.45
CA ARG A 49 -5.36 6.96 -14.52
C ARG A 49 -5.07 7.94 -13.39
N PRO A 50 -6.05 8.77 -13.02
CA PRO A 50 -5.89 9.62 -11.85
C PRO A 50 -5.90 8.77 -10.58
N VAL A 51 -5.09 9.17 -9.61
CA VAL A 51 -5.06 8.56 -8.27
C VAL A 51 -6.45 8.61 -7.64
N ASP A 52 -6.84 7.51 -7.00
CA ASP A 52 -8.12 7.36 -6.31
C ASP A 52 -8.31 8.41 -5.20
N ARG A 53 -9.52 8.94 -5.09
CA ARG A 53 -9.88 9.94 -4.08
C ARG A 53 -9.58 9.48 -2.66
N ASN A 54 -9.83 8.21 -2.34
CA ASN A 54 -9.53 7.65 -1.03
C ASN A 54 -8.05 7.74 -0.64
N LEU A 55 -7.11 7.80 -1.60
CA LEU A 55 -5.71 8.09 -1.29
C LEU A 55 -5.47 9.59 -1.13
N VAL A 56 -6.06 10.40 -2.02
CA VAL A 56 -5.93 11.87 -1.96
C VAL A 56 -6.42 12.41 -0.62
N ASP A 57 -7.56 11.92 -0.16
CA ASP A 57 -8.21 12.35 1.08
C ASP A 57 -7.40 12.01 2.34
N LEU A 58 -6.49 11.03 2.26
CA LEU A 58 -5.52 10.76 3.35
C LEU A 58 -4.56 11.93 3.60
N PHE A 59 -4.38 12.81 2.62
CA PHE A 59 -3.51 13.98 2.71
C PHE A 59 -4.28 15.29 2.95
N ALA A 60 -5.60 15.25 3.05
CA ALA A 60 -6.44 16.45 3.15
C ALA A 60 -6.15 17.30 4.40
N ALA A 61 -5.66 16.69 5.46
CA ALA A 61 -5.38 17.39 6.73
C ALA A 61 -4.00 18.05 6.79
N THR A 62 -3.06 17.73 5.87
CA THR A 62 -1.69 18.27 5.92
C THR A 62 -1.10 18.39 4.52
N ASP A 63 -1.02 19.60 3.98
CA ASP A 63 -0.28 19.89 2.75
C ASP A 63 1.25 19.73 2.94
N ASN A 64 1.71 19.62 4.19
CA ASN A 64 3.12 19.53 4.57
C ASN A 64 3.69 18.09 4.56
N ASP A 65 2.89 17.09 4.17
CA ASP A 65 3.36 15.72 4.00
C ASP A 65 4.03 15.56 2.64
N VAL A 66 5.37 15.39 2.66
CA VAL A 66 6.18 15.30 1.42
C VAL A 66 5.78 14.14 0.51
N ARG A 67 5.16 13.10 1.06
CA ARG A 67 4.69 11.94 0.29
C ARG A 67 3.62 12.32 -0.73
N ARG A 68 2.80 13.33 -0.45
CA ARG A 68 1.78 13.80 -1.38
C ARG A 68 2.40 14.15 -2.73
N ARG A 69 3.38 15.06 -2.75
CA ARG A 69 4.04 15.50 -3.98
C ARG A 69 4.90 14.42 -4.63
N CYS A 70 5.40 13.45 -3.86
CA CYS A 70 6.13 12.31 -4.39
C CYS A 70 5.21 11.29 -5.04
N ASN A 71 4.01 11.11 -4.52
CA ASN A 71 3.07 10.12 -4.99
C ASN A 71 2.32 10.56 -6.26
N TYR A 72 1.86 11.82 -6.32
CA TYR A 72 1.07 12.32 -7.45
C TYR A 72 1.13 13.85 -7.58
N ASP A 73 0.81 14.35 -8.77
CA ASP A 73 0.75 15.77 -9.08
C ASP A 73 -0.63 16.41 -8.79
N SER A 74 -0.78 17.69 -9.11
CA SER A 74 -2.03 18.44 -8.93
C SER A 74 -3.21 17.89 -9.75
N LYS A 75 -2.94 17.20 -10.86
CA LYS A 75 -3.94 16.51 -11.68
C LYS A 75 -4.20 15.09 -11.22
N ARG A 76 -3.61 14.69 -10.10
CA ARG A 76 -3.65 13.33 -9.54
C ARG A 76 -2.98 12.28 -10.43
N ILE A 77 -2.06 12.69 -11.29
CA ILE A 77 -1.25 11.75 -12.07
C ILE A 77 -0.10 11.25 -11.20
N VAL A 78 0.14 9.94 -11.25
CA VAL A 78 1.18 9.29 -10.45
C VAL A 78 2.56 9.79 -10.83
N ASN A 79 3.28 10.35 -9.86
CA ASN A 79 4.68 10.76 -9.98
C ASN A 79 5.63 9.62 -9.62
N LYS A 80 5.23 8.80 -8.64
CA LYS A 80 6.07 7.75 -8.09
C LYS A 80 6.32 6.65 -9.12
N ILE A 81 7.57 6.17 -9.19
CA ILE A 81 7.91 5.04 -10.05
C ILE A 81 7.41 3.73 -9.45
N ILE A 82 6.97 2.81 -10.33
CA ILE A 82 6.57 1.47 -9.91
C ILE A 82 7.83 0.70 -9.52
N THR A 83 7.90 0.29 -8.28
CA THR A 83 8.95 -0.62 -7.83
C THR A 83 8.43 -1.41 -6.65
N THR A 84 8.78 -2.68 -6.58
CA THR A 84 8.62 -3.42 -5.32
C THR A 84 9.86 -3.18 -4.48
N LYS A 85 9.67 -2.63 -3.31
CA LYS A 85 10.74 -2.34 -2.35
C LYS A 85 10.36 -2.90 -1.00
N PHE A 86 11.30 -3.53 -0.34
CA PHE A 86 11.22 -3.80 1.08
C PHE A 86 12.23 -2.91 1.79
N ARG A 87 11.76 -2.06 2.67
CA ARG A 87 12.56 -1.01 3.27
C ARG A 87 12.21 -0.78 4.74
N SER A 88 13.09 -0.12 5.46
CA SER A 88 12.97 0.05 6.90
C SER A 88 11.68 0.76 7.35
N GLU A 89 11.11 1.61 6.52
CA GLU A 89 9.83 2.26 6.80
C GLU A 89 8.67 1.26 6.83
N GLU A 90 8.72 0.26 5.98
CA GLU A 90 7.73 -0.82 6.03
C GLU A 90 7.88 -1.65 7.30
N LEU A 91 9.13 -1.97 7.71
CA LEU A 91 9.39 -2.64 8.99
C LEU A 91 8.85 -1.82 10.17
N CYS A 92 9.04 -0.51 10.14
CA CYS A 92 8.51 0.38 11.18
C CYS A 92 6.99 0.27 11.29
N LEU A 93 6.28 0.23 10.17
CA LEU A 93 4.83 0.09 10.15
C LEU A 93 4.38 -1.34 10.55
N ILE A 94 5.14 -2.37 10.19
CA ILE A 94 4.88 -3.74 10.64
C ILE A 94 5.01 -3.83 12.17
N ILE A 95 6.05 -3.24 12.75
CA ILE A 95 6.25 -3.22 14.19
C ILE A 95 5.14 -2.45 14.89
N ALA A 96 4.75 -1.27 14.36
CA ALA A 96 3.64 -0.50 14.90
C ALA A 96 2.33 -1.30 14.90
N GLU A 97 2.03 -2.01 13.82
CA GLU A 97 0.85 -2.85 13.70
C GLU A 97 0.90 -4.03 14.68
N ALA A 98 2.05 -4.69 14.82
CA ALA A 98 2.24 -5.80 15.75
C ALA A 98 2.01 -5.35 17.20
N HIS A 99 2.57 -4.21 17.62
CA HIS A 99 2.31 -3.64 18.95
C HIS A 99 0.83 -3.29 19.15
N ALA A 100 0.15 -2.76 18.13
CA ALA A 100 -1.28 -2.47 18.21
C ALA A 100 -2.10 -3.74 18.44
N HIS A 101 -1.79 -4.85 17.76
CA HIS A 101 -2.44 -6.14 17.98
C HIS A 101 -2.15 -6.74 19.37
N LEU A 102 -1.01 -6.40 19.97
CA LEU A 102 -0.64 -6.80 21.32
C LEU A 102 -1.20 -5.87 22.41
N ASN A 103 -2.02 -4.89 22.04
CA ASN A 103 -2.54 -3.84 22.94
C ASN A 103 -1.42 -2.99 23.60
N GLN A 104 -0.28 -2.87 22.95
CA GLN A 104 0.86 -2.06 23.38
C GLN A 104 0.80 -0.70 22.66
N GLU A 105 -0.21 0.09 22.97
CA GLU A 105 -0.57 1.31 22.22
C GLU A 105 0.55 2.37 22.23
N THR A 106 1.26 2.52 23.36
CA THR A 106 2.37 3.47 23.48
C THR A 106 3.50 3.13 22.51
N ASP A 107 3.88 1.86 22.41
CA ASP A 107 4.93 1.40 21.52
C ASP A 107 4.50 1.53 20.06
N ALA A 108 3.26 1.14 19.75
CA ALA A 108 2.68 1.30 18.42
C ALA A 108 2.71 2.77 17.95
N LEU A 109 2.29 3.70 18.83
CA LEU A 109 2.36 5.14 18.56
C LEU A 109 3.79 5.64 18.42
N GLY A 110 4.73 5.10 19.20
CA GLY A 110 6.14 5.43 19.10
C GLY A 110 6.69 5.19 17.69
N TYR A 111 6.49 4.00 17.15
CA TYR A 111 6.91 3.64 15.78
C TYR A 111 6.15 4.43 14.71
N LEU A 112 4.85 4.59 14.86
CA LEU A 112 4.03 5.37 13.93
C LEU A 112 4.49 6.83 13.85
N ASN A 113 4.70 7.47 14.98
CA ASN A 113 5.16 8.84 15.07
C ASN A 113 6.61 9.02 14.60
N GLN A 114 7.46 8.03 14.79
CA GLN A 114 8.82 8.03 14.26
C GLN A 114 8.83 8.16 12.74
N LEU A 115 7.94 7.43 12.04
CA LEU A 115 7.78 7.57 10.59
C LEU A 115 7.21 8.94 10.23
N ARG A 116 6.09 9.32 10.84
CA ARG A 116 5.34 10.56 10.52
C ARG A 116 6.20 11.81 10.68
N SER A 117 6.99 11.88 11.76
CA SER A 117 7.90 13.03 12.02
C SER A 117 8.95 13.27 10.94
N LYS A 118 9.26 12.25 10.12
CA LYS A 118 10.20 12.34 8.99
C LYS A 118 9.51 12.59 7.65
N ARG A 119 8.20 12.68 7.63
CA ARG A 119 7.40 12.89 6.41
C ARG A 119 6.62 14.21 6.43
N ILE A 120 6.29 14.71 7.62
CA ILE A 120 5.57 15.98 7.80
C ILE A 120 6.60 17.05 8.15
N THR A 121 6.77 18.03 7.26
CA THR A 121 7.86 19.02 7.36
C THR A 121 7.53 20.24 8.21
N GLN A 122 6.25 20.57 8.36
CA GLN A 122 5.79 21.71 9.15
C GLN A 122 4.55 21.31 9.95
N ASP A 123 4.37 21.95 11.09
CA ASP A 123 3.20 21.75 11.97
C ASP A 123 2.95 20.27 12.34
N TYR A 124 4.05 19.51 12.48
CA TYR A 124 3.95 18.12 12.88
C TYR A 124 3.41 18.01 14.31
N ILE A 125 2.32 17.27 14.44
CA ILE A 125 1.73 16.88 15.71
C ILE A 125 1.82 15.36 15.86
N ALA A 126 2.48 14.92 16.93
CA ALA A 126 2.53 13.49 17.26
C ALA A 126 1.13 12.97 17.61
N TYR A 127 0.81 11.77 17.18
CA TYR A 127 -0.40 11.10 17.62
C TYR A 127 -0.24 10.61 19.06
N THR A 128 -1.30 10.81 19.83
CA THR A 128 -1.55 10.22 21.13
C THR A 128 -2.89 9.50 21.08
N ILE A 129 -3.23 8.70 22.06
CA ILE A 129 -4.54 8.00 22.10
C ILE A 129 -5.70 9.02 22.03
N ASP A 130 -5.53 10.19 22.65
CA ASP A 130 -6.58 11.21 22.75
C ASP A 130 -6.78 12.01 21.46
N ASN A 131 -5.74 12.12 20.60
CA ASN A 131 -5.78 12.92 19.37
C ASN A 131 -5.71 12.08 18.08
N LEU A 132 -5.85 10.76 18.18
CA LEU A 132 -5.97 9.91 16.99
C LEU A 132 -7.14 10.37 16.11
N PRO A 133 -6.95 10.42 14.78
CA PRO A 133 -8.05 10.73 13.88
C PRO A 133 -9.15 9.67 13.96
N GLU A 134 -10.37 10.05 13.60
CA GLU A 134 -11.46 9.11 13.43
C GLU A 134 -11.10 8.03 12.40
N VAL A 135 -11.72 6.85 12.54
CA VAL A 135 -11.50 5.75 11.59
C VAL A 135 -11.79 6.23 10.18
N PHE A 136 -10.77 6.21 9.33
CA PHE A 136 -10.90 6.68 7.97
C PHE A 136 -11.83 5.79 7.15
N GLN A 137 -12.80 6.40 6.48
CA GLN A 137 -13.74 5.67 5.62
C GLN A 137 -13.02 5.16 4.37
N GLN A 138 -12.62 3.90 4.39
CA GLN A 138 -11.91 3.24 3.31
C GLN A 138 -12.49 1.83 3.04
N ASN A 139 -11.92 1.12 2.06
CA ASN A 139 -12.37 -0.21 1.74
C ASN A 139 -12.11 -1.21 2.88
N ILE A 140 -10.98 -1.08 3.60
CA ILE A 140 -10.67 -1.93 4.76
C ILE A 140 -11.51 -1.48 5.95
N LYS A 141 -12.28 -2.39 6.51
CA LYS A 141 -13.12 -2.15 7.70
C LYS A 141 -12.74 -2.99 8.91
N THR A 142 -12.00 -4.05 8.67
CA THR A 142 -11.51 -4.97 9.71
C THR A 142 -10.01 -5.13 9.58
N ASP A 143 -9.36 -5.45 10.68
CA ASP A 143 -7.93 -5.80 10.69
C ASP A 143 -7.69 -7.25 10.22
N ALA A 144 -6.45 -7.70 10.32
CA ALA A 144 -6.04 -9.05 9.93
C ALA A 144 -6.64 -10.16 10.78
N THR A 145 -7.16 -9.84 11.97
CA THR A 145 -7.86 -10.79 12.87
C THR A 145 -9.37 -10.80 12.65
N GLY A 146 -9.89 -9.92 11.78
CA GLY A 146 -11.31 -9.79 11.50
C GLY A 146 -12.06 -8.87 12.46
N ILE A 147 -11.36 -8.17 13.36
CA ILE A 147 -11.94 -7.20 14.29
C ILE A 147 -12.14 -5.85 13.59
N PRO A 148 -13.22 -5.10 13.85
CA PRO A 148 -13.38 -3.75 13.34
C PRO A 148 -12.18 -2.86 13.69
N LEU A 149 -11.77 -2.00 12.74
CA LEU A 149 -10.62 -1.13 12.94
C LEU A 149 -10.81 -0.21 14.14
N THR A 150 -9.83 -0.21 15.05
CA THR A 150 -9.67 0.86 16.04
C THR A 150 -9.12 2.12 15.37
N LYS A 151 -9.19 3.28 16.05
CA LYS A 151 -8.57 4.52 15.57
C LYS A 151 -7.07 4.34 15.32
N LEU A 152 -6.37 3.66 16.23
CA LEU A 152 -4.94 3.39 16.11
C LEU A 152 -4.63 2.51 14.90
N MET A 153 -5.34 1.40 14.72
CA MET A 153 -5.15 0.51 13.57
C MET A 153 -5.46 1.24 12.26
N SER A 154 -6.55 2.02 12.22
CA SER A 154 -6.88 2.85 11.06
C SER A 154 -5.76 3.84 10.73
N ALA A 155 -5.19 4.52 11.72
CA ALA A 155 -4.08 5.45 11.52
C ALA A 155 -2.84 4.74 10.95
N ILE A 156 -2.48 3.56 11.48
CA ILE A 156 -1.34 2.75 10.98
C ILE A 156 -1.57 2.35 9.51
N LEU A 157 -2.74 1.83 9.15
CA LEU A 157 -3.05 1.44 7.78
C LEU A 157 -3.11 2.64 6.83
N CYS A 158 -3.59 3.80 7.29
CA CYS A 158 -3.54 5.04 6.51
C CYS A 158 -2.11 5.49 6.22
N GLU A 159 -1.23 5.46 7.22
CA GLU A 159 0.19 5.79 7.04
C GLU A 159 0.88 4.76 6.12
N ARG A 160 0.56 3.47 6.25
CA ARG A 160 1.05 2.42 5.36
C ARG A 160 0.66 2.68 3.91
N ARG A 161 -0.59 3.02 3.65
CA ARG A 161 -1.08 3.33 2.31
C ARG A 161 -0.42 4.56 1.69
N LYS A 162 -0.17 5.63 2.48
CA LYS A 162 0.58 6.82 2.04
C LYS A 162 2.03 6.50 1.69
N GLU A 163 2.68 5.71 2.54
CA GLU A 163 4.11 5.40 2.43
C GLU A 163 4.41 4.43 1.29
N LEU A 164 3.66 3.34 1.19
CA LEU A 164 3.93 2.23 0.27
C LEU A 164 3.14 2.31 -1.05
N PHE A 165 2.59 3.48 -1.37
CA PHE A 165 1.87 3.69 -2.62
C PHE A 165 2.73 3.32 -3.83
N VAL A 166 2.20 2.49 -4.74
CA VAL A 166 2.86 1.98 -5.96
C VAL A 166 4.11 1.12 -5.69
N GLU A 167 4.25 0.57 -4.48
CA GLU A 167 5.36 -0.33 -4.12
C GLU A 167 4.94 -1.81 -4.02
N GLY A 168 3.72 -2.15 -4.49
CA GLY A 168 3.24 -3.53 -4.54
C GLY A 168 2.50 -4.01 -3.28
N ASP A 169 2.45 -3.21 -2.23
CA ASP A 169 1.90 -3.59 -0.93
C ASP A 169 0.37 -3.72 -0.90
N ARG A 170 -0.35 -2.83 -1.60
CA ARG A 170 -1.81 -2.64 -1.40
C ARG A 170 -2.65 -3.89 -1.58
N TRP A 171 -2.32 -4.75 -2.53
CA TRP A 171 -3.07 -5.98 -2.74
C TRP A 171 -2.96 -6.94 -1.56
N PHE A 172 -1.77 -7.08 -1.00
CA PHE A 172 -1.53 -7.92 0.17
C PHE A 172 -2.17 -7.34 1.42
N GLU A 173 -2.13 -6.03 1.58
CA GLU A 173 -2.82 -5.32 2.66
C GLU A 173 -4.33 -5.56 2.63
N LEU A 174 -4.98 -5.43 1.47
CA LEU A 174 -6.39 -5.72 1.27
C LEU A 174 -6.71 -7.20 1.55
N LYS A 175 -5.87 -8.11 1.01
CA LYS A 175 -6.03 -9.55 1.21
C LYS A 175 -5.98 -9.95 2.68
N ARG A 176 -5.06 -9.34 3.44
CA ARG A 176 -4.87 -9.61 4.86
C ARG A 176 -6.00 -9.01 5.72
N ASN A 177 -6.46 -7.83 5.38
CA ASN A 177 -7.42 -7.06 6.16
C ASN A 177 -8.84 -7.19 5.59
N GLY A 178 -9.45 -8.35 5.78
CA GLY A 178 -10.87 -8.60 5.55
C GLY A 178 -11.28 -8.89 4.10
N ARG A 179 -10.37 -8.79 3.12
CA ARG A 179 -10.69 -9.02 1.69
C ARG A 179 -11.91 -8.21 1.25
N PRO A 180 -11.86 -6.87 1.35
CA PRO A 180 -13.02 -6.03 1.10
C PRO A 180 -13.47 -6.12 -0.37
N GLU A 181 -14.78 -6.07 -0.56
CA GLU A 181 -15.38 -5.98 -1.90
C GLU A 181 -15.58 -4.51 -2.25
N PHE A 182 -15.14 -4.14 -3.43
CA PHE A 182 -15.28 -2.78 -3.94
C PHE A 182 -15.24 -2.79 -5.47
N TRP A 183 -15.56 -1.66 -6.08
CA TRP A 183 -15.48 -1.52 -7.51
C TRP A 183 -14.39 -0.51 -7.91
N VAL A 184 -13.83 -0.72 -9.09
CA VAL A 184 -12.91 0.21 -9.74
C VAL A 184 -13.37 0.50 -11.15
N ALA A 185 -13.15 1.72 -11.61
CA ALA A 185 -13.37 2.08 -13.00
C ALA A 185 -12.07 1.98 -13.79
N ALA A 186 -12.08 1.27 -14.90
CA ALA A 186 -10.95 1.22 -15.80
C ALA A 186 -11.43 1.18 -17.26
N LYS A 187 -10.85 2.03 -18.11
CA LYS A 187 -11.18 2.09 -19.56
C LYS A 187 -12.69 2.18 -19.82
N GLY A 188 -13.38 3.02 -19.05
CA GLY A 188 -14.84 3.22 -19.17
C GLY A 188 -15.72 2.07 -18.66
N LYS A 189 -15.15 1.05 -18.06
CA LYS A 189 -15.86 -0.10 -17.49
C LYS A 189 -15.73 -0.13 -15.98
N LYS A 190 -16.77 -0.66 -15.32
CA LYS A 190 -16.78 -0.94 -13.88
C LYS A 190 -16.36 -2.39 -13.67
N PHE A 191 -15.36 -2.58 -12.80
CA PHE A 191 -14.91 -3.90 -12.35
C PHE A 191 -15.18 -4.02 -10.86
N ILE A 192 -15.72 -5.16 -10.45
CA ILE A 192 -15.99 -5.46 -9.03
C ILE A 192 -14.89 -6.38 -8.55
N THR A 193 -14.26 -6.01 -7.43
CA THR A 193 -13.32 -6.87 -6.73
C THR A 193 -14.11 -7.69 -5.71
N GLU A 194 -14.34 -8.95 -6.03
CA GLU A 194 -15.04 -9.91 -5.16
C GLU A 194 -14.05 -10.68 -4.30
N LYS A 195 -14.51 -11.25 -3.19
CA LYS A 195 -13.64 -11.96 -2.22
C LYS A 195 -12.82 -13.09 -2.82
N TYR A 196 -13.38 -13.82 -3.77
CA TYR A 196 -12.64 -14.93 -4.39
C TYR A 196 -11.42 -14.47 -5.21
N LEU A 197 -11.45 -13.26 -5.76
CA LEU A 197 -10.35 -12.70 -6.56
C LEU A 197 -9.05 -12.49 -5.78
N TYR A 198 -9.11 -12.48 -4.44
CA TYR A 198 -7.91 -12.43 -3.59
C TYR A 198 -7.14 -13.76 -3.54
N THR A 199 -7.71 -14.83 -4.13
CA THR A 199 -7.05 -16.12 -4.31
C THR A 199 -6.94 -16.37 -5.81
N PHE A 200 -5.73 -16.60 -6.31
CA PHE A 200 -5.56 -16.85 -7.74
C PHE A 200 -6.21 -18.17 -8.15
N PRO A 201 -6.72 -18.28 -9.40
CA PRO A 201 -7.21 -19.55 -9.93
C PRO A 201 -6.04 -20.53 -10.07
N ILE A 202 -6.32 -21.81 -9.88
CA ILE A 202 -5.40 -22.87 -10.26
C ILE A 202 -5.35 -22.90 -11.78
N PRO A 203 -4.16 -22.95 -12.42
CA PRO A 203 -4.05 -23.00 -13.86
C PRO A 203 -4.83 -24.19 -14.44
N LYS A 204 -5.61 -23.96 -15.50
CA LYS A 204 -6.39 -25.03 -16.14
C LYS A 204 -5.52 -26.20 -16.64
N ALA A 205 -4.28 -25.91 -17.02
CA ALA A 205 -3.32 -26.96 -17.41
C ALA A 205 -3.04 -27.93 -16.25
N ASP A 206 -2.85 -27.41 -15.03
CA ASP A 206 -2.56 -28.24 -13.86
C ASP A 206 -3.79 -29.08 -13.46
N ILE A 207 -4.99 -28.50 -13.50
CA ILE A 207 -6.25 -29.23 -13.24
C ILE A 207 -6.42 -30.39 -14.24
N ARG A 208 -6.09 -30.15 -15.52
CA ARG A 208 -6.21 -31.19 -16.56
C ARG A 208 -5.21 -32.33 -16.34
N LEU A 209 -4.06 -32.08 -15.75
CA LEU A 209 -3.06 -33.10 -15.44
C LEU A 209 -3.47 -33.95 -14.22
N PHE A 210 -4.21 -33.36 -13.29
CA PHE A 210 -4.62 -34.02 -12.04
C PHE A 210 -6.10 -33.77 -11.72
N PRO A 211 -7.02 -34.22 -12.59
CA PRO A 211 -8.45 -33.84 -12.49
C PRO A 211 -9.13 -34.35 -11.22
N ASP A 212 -8.63 -35.44 -10.62
CA ASP A 212 -9.21 -36.03 -9.40
C ASP A 212 -8.60 -35.45 -8.10
N LEU A 213 -7.52 -34.67 -8.23
CA LEU A 213 -6.78 -34.12 -7.10
C LEU A 213 -6.88 -32.60 -6.99
N LEU A 214 -6.99 -31.89 -8.09
CA LEU A 214 -7.02 -30.43 -8.15
C LEU A 214 -8.42 -29.92 -8.46
N ILE A 215 -9.06 -29.37 -7.45
CA ILE A 215 -10.36 -28.70 -7.59
C ILE A 215 -10.10 -27.19 -7.64
N GLN A 216 -10.72 -26.50 -8.60
CA GLN A 216 -10.60 -25.07 -8.76
C GLN A 216 -11.02 -24.30 -7.49
N ASN A 217 -10.34 -23.22 -7.21
CA ASN A 217 -10.70 -22.33 -6.11
C ASN A 217 -12.14 -21.78 -6.31
N PRO A 218 -12.94 -21.68 -5.21
CA PRO A 218 -14.31 -21.18 -5.28
C PRO A 218 -14.40 -19.83 -5.99
N GLY A 219 -15.44 -19.67 -6.83
CA GLY A 219 -15.70 -18.43 -7.56
C GLY A 219 -15.13 -18.40 -8.99
N TYR A 220 -14.21 -19.31 -9.32
CA TYR A 220 -13.72 -19.48 -10.70
C TYR A 220 -14.48 -20.61 -11.41
N ILE A 221 -14.78 -20.37 -12.70
CA ILE A 221 -15.41 -21.38 -13.56
C ILE A 221 -14.33 -22.36 -14.05
N GLU A 222 -14.62 -23.63 -14.02
CA GLU A 222 -13.78 -24.71 -14.57
C GLU A 222 -13.52 -24.59 -16.07
#